data_6bfa76428fd88c6b76aad7e67355f9de
#
_entry.id   6bfa76428fd88c6b76aad7e67355f9de
#
_cell.length_a   1.000
_cell.length_b   1.000
_cell.length_c   1.000
_cell.angle_alpha   90.00
_cell.angle_beta   90.00
_cell.angle_gamma   90.00
#
_symmetry.space_group_name_H-M   'P 1'
#
loop_
_entity.id
_entity.type
_entity.pdbx_description
1 polymer ?
#
loop_
_entity_poly.entity_id
_entity_poly.type
_entity_poly.pdbx_seq_one_letter_code
_entity_poly.pdbx_strand_id
1 'polypeptide(L)'
;MGTEMLDSQFATQMSGLKGGLSDAIARQLERQMGLSPGPIPATGSANNTLAPLSAKPQPTRIPQTGAAGFVQQHTSAAQQAEAATGIPAAFMVSQAALETGWGRKEIKHADGGPSFNLFGIKAGANWKGPVAEITTTEYINGKAQKVVAKFRAYGSYAESFADYARLMKESPRYHAAVQGASAGQAVASASRSEGVKTANAASTASLFAQGLQRAGYATDPAYADKLTRVINTTLRLQRSLA
;
A
#
# COMPACT_ATOMS: atom_id res chain seq x y z
N MET A 1 15.11 9.92 -23.08
CA MET A 1 15.96 10.32 -21.93
C MET A 1 15.18 10.79 -20.69
N GLY A 2 13.92 10.41 -20.49
CA GLY A 2 13.09 10.87 -19.35
C GLY A 2 12.75 9.81 -18.31
N THR A 3 12.93 8.55 -18.61
CA THR A 3 12.54 7.42 -17.76
C THR A 3 13.59 7.01 -16.75
N GLU A 4 14.87 7.16 -17.08
CA GLU A 4 15.98 6.79 -16.18
C GLU A 4 16.06 7.66 -14.92
N MET A 5 15.60 8.91 -14.98
CA MET A 5 15.63 9.83 -13.87
C MET A 5 14.55 9.56 -12.82
N LEU A 6 13.42 9.00 -13.23
CA LEU A 6 12.36 8.55 -12.33
C LEU A 6 12.75 7.22 -11.66
N ASP A 7 13.38 6.32 -12.39
CA ASP A 7 13.83 5.04 -11.88
C ASP A 7 14.95 5.18 -10.83
N SER A 8 15.90 6.11 -11.04
CA SER A 8 16.94 6.40 -10.06
C SER A 8 16.39 7.08 -8.80
N GLN A 9 15.29 7.84 -8.92
CA GLN A 9 14.64 8.46 -7.76
C GLN A 9 13.92 7.44 -6.88
N PHE A 10 13.28 6.42 -7.45
CA PHE A 10 12.71 5.32 -6.67
C PHE A 10 13.79 4.54 -5.91
N ALA A 11 14.92 4.23 -6.55
CA ALA A 11 16.02 3.51 -5.92
C ALA A 11 16.71 4.32 -4.81
N THR A 12 16.88 5.61 -5.01
CA THR A 12 17.58 6.50 -4.05
C THR A 12 16.72 6.83 -2.83
N GLN A 13 15.39 6.86 -2.99
CA GLN A 13 14.45 7.18 -1.92
C GLN A 13 14.40 6.11 -0.83
N MET A 14 14.65 4.86 -1.19
CA MET A 14 14.63 3.72 -0.26
C MET A 14 15.99 3.48 0.41
N SER A 15 17.09 4.04 -0.12
CA SER A 15 18.44 3.84 0.43
C SER A 15 18.79 4.76 1.59
N GLY A 16 18.02 5.82 1.86
CA GLY A 16 18.31 6.81 2.91
C GLY A 16 17.99 6.37 4.34
N LEU A 17 17.36 5.22 4.54
CA LEU A 17 16.91 4.75 5.87
C LEU A 17 17.68 3.49 6.29
N LYS A 18 18.94 3.62 6.64
CA LYS A 18 19.64 2.57 7.39
C LYS A 18 18.90 2.33 8.72
N GLY A 19 18.18 1.20 8.83
CA GLY A 19 17.74 0.61 10.09
C GLY A 19 16.50 1.21 10.77
N GLY A 20 15.87 2.27 10.23
CA GLY A 20 14.90 3.02 11.03
C GLY A 20 13.43 2.58 10.91
N LEU A 21 12.91 2.44 9.71
CA LEU A 21 11.47 2.28 9.51
C LEU A 21 11.04 0.82 9.37
N SER A 22 11.80 0.04 8.62
CA SER A 22 11.47 -1.36 8.34
C SER A 22 11.61 -2.24 9.59
N ASP A 23 12.61 -2.01 10.43
CA ASP A 23 12.80 -2.77 11.67
C ASP A 23 11.79 -2.40 12.75
N ALA A 24 11.38 -1.12 12.82
CA ALA A 24 10.33 -0.70 13.74
C ALA A 24 8.96 -1.29 13.36
N ILE A 25 8.68 -1.42 12.05
CA ILE A 25 7.43 -2.01 11.52
C ILE A 25 7.42 -3.53 11.76
N ALA A 26 8.54 -4.22 11.53
CA ALA A 26 8.63 -5.68 11.77
C ALA A 26 8.41 -6.01 13.25
N ARG A 27 9.07 -5.31 14.17
CA ARG A 27 8.93 -5.51 15.61
C ARG A 27 7.55 -5.10 16.15
N GLN A 28 6.87 -4.16 15.51
CA GLN A 28 5.53 -3.75 15.91
C GLN A 28 4.46 -4.69 15.37
N LEU A 29 4.68 -5.30 14.21
CA LEU A 29 3.82 -6.35 13.67
C LEU A 29 3.87 -7.61 14.57
N GLU A 30 5.04 -7.97 15.07
CA GLU A 30 5.21 -9.10 16.02
C GLU A 30 4.50 -8.84 17.34
N ARG A 31 4.49 -7.59 17.84
CA ARG A 31 3.76 -7.23 19.08
C ARG A 31 2.25 -7.14 18.89
N GLN A 32 1.74 -6.84 17.71
CA GLN A 32 0.30 -6.79 17.45
C GLN A 32 -0.32 -8.15 17.17
N MET A 33 0.48 -9.18 16.88
CA MET A 33 0.01 -10.56 16.76
C MET A 33 0.04 -11.33 18.08
N GLY A 34 0.54 -10.73 19.16
CA GLY A 34 0.51 -11.25 20.52
C GLY A 34 -0.85 -11.02 21.17
N LEU A 35 -1.68 -12.05 21.21
CA LEU A 35 -2.96 -12.16 21.90
C LEU A 35 -2.87 -11.73 23.37
N SER A 36 -3.59 -10.66 23.72
CA SER A 36 -4.03 -10.42 25.10
C SER A 36 -5.48 -10.00 25.09
N PRO A 37 -6.38 -10.70 25.78
CA PRO A 37 -7.80 -10.37 25.86
C PRO A 37 -8.03 -9.25 26.90
N GLY A 38 -8.65 -8.17 26.49
CA GLY A 38 -9.16 -7.12 27.37
C GLY A 38 -10.69 -7.12 27.42
N PRO A 39 -11.29 -6.59 28.50
CA PRO A 39 -12.65 -6.92 28.91
C PRO A 39 -13.76 -6.21 28.11
N ILE A 40 -14.88 -6.90 28.01
CA ILE A 40 -16.14 -6.48 27.38
C ILE A 40 -16.87 -5.49 28.32
N PRO A 41 -17.33 -4.34 27.87
CA PRO A 41 -18.37 -3.60 28.60
C PRO A 41 -19.77 -3.98 28.11
N ALA A 42 -20.64 -4.26 29.09
CA ALA A 42 -22.01 -4.68 28.90
C ALA A 42 -22.97 -3.47 28.71
N THR A 43 -23.97 -3.72 27.87
CA THR A 43 -25.39 -3.27 27.86
C THR A 43 -25.78 -1.88 28.36
N GLY A 44 -26.58 -1.19 27.52
CA GLY A 44 -27.42 -0.06 27.91
C GLY A 44 -28.44 0.34 26.84
N SER A 45 -29.62 -0.26 26.97
CA SER A 45 -30.98 0.27 26.76
C SER A 45 -31.44 0.91 25.44
N ALA A 46 -32.55 0.37 25.00
CA ALA A 46 -33.38 0.72 23.87
C ALA A 46 -34.04 2.10 23.96
N ASN A 47 -34.23 2.76 22.83
CA ASN A 47 -35.49 3.49 22.58
C ASN A 47 -35.87 3.37 21.08
N ASN A 48 -37.09 2.91 20.92
CA ASN A 48 -37.78 2.53 19.72
C ASN A 48 -38.43 3.75 19.08
N THR A 49 -38.16 4.07 17.81
CA THR A 49 -39.06 4.90 17.01
C THR A 49 -39.07 4.38 15.59
N LEU A 50 -40.22 3.87 15.20
CA LEU A 50 -40.52 3.30 13.89
C LEU A 50 -40.61 4.38 12.82
N ALA A 51 -39.88 4.23 11.72
CA ALA A 51 -40.10 4.92 10.45
C ALA A 51 -39.91 3.91 9.29
N PRO A 52 -40.54 4.09 8.11
CA PRO A 52 -40.96 2.98 7.28
C PRO A 52 -39.88 2.38 6.39
N LEU A 53 -39.97 1.07 6.22
CA LEU A 53 -39.20 0.18 5.35
C LEU A 53 -39.36 0.52 3.87
N SER A 54 -38.27 0.91 3.20
CA SER A 54 -38.03 0.58 1.80
C SER A 54 -36.59 1.01 1.39
N ALA A 55 -35.58 0.34 1.90
CA ALA A 55 -34.28 0.20 1.25
C ALA A 55 -33.73 -1.17 1.62
N LYS A 56 -33.36 -1.98 0.60
CA LYS A 56 -32.60 -3.20 0.85
C LYS A 56 -31.41 -2.85 1.74
N PRO A 57 -31.20 -3.56 2.87
CA PRO A 57 -30.04 -3.29 3.70
C PRO A 57 -28.80 -3.63 2.89
N GLN A 58 -28.04 -2.60 2.50
CA GLN A 58 -26.65 -2.81 2.17
C GLN A 58 -25.98 -3.28 3.47
N PRO A 59 -25.14 -4.33 3.42
CA PRO A 59 -24.41 -4.74 4.60
C PRO A 59 -23.59 -3.55 5.08
N THR A 60 -23.98 -2.97 6.21
CA THR A 60 -23.23 -1.92 6.89
C THR A 60 -21.91 -2.54 7.31
N ARG A 61 -20.86 -2.33 6.52
CA ARG A 61 -19.52 -2.75 6.89
C ARG A 61 -19.15 -2.01 8.17
N ILE A 62 -18.92 -2.76 9.24
CA ILE A 62 -18.45 -2.21 10.50
C ILE A 62 -17.10 -1.51 10.23
N PRO A 63 -16.95 -0.22 10.59
CA PRO A 63 -15.68 0.46 10.42
C PRO A 63 -14.57 -0.26 11.19
N GLN A 64 -13.51 -0.62 10.49
CA GLN A 64 -12.35 -1.29 11.06
C GLN A 64 -11.26 -0.28 11.40
N THR A 65 -10.39 -0.61 12.34
CA THR A 65 -9.21 0.19 12.70
C THR A 65 -7.91 -0.57 12.38
N GLY A 66 -6.79 0.11 12.45
CA GLY A 66 -5.48 -0.49 12.20
C GLY A 66 -5.34 -1.05 10.78
N ALA A 67 -4.72 -2.21 10.64
CA ALA A 67 -4.47 -2.83 9.33
C ALA A 67 -5.76 -3.19 8.59
N ALA A 68 -6.77 -3.70 9.29
CA ALA A 68 -8.07 -4.02 8.70
C ALA A 68 -8.78 -2.75 8.19
N GLY A 69 -8.74 -1.66 8.97
CA GLY A 69 -9.28 -0.36 8.56
C GLY A 69 -8.57 0.20 7.34
N PHE A 70 -7.25 0.10 7.28
CA PHE A 70 -6.48 0.51 6.11
C PHE A 70 -6.88 -0.27 4.87
N VAL A 71 -6.97 -1.59 4.96
CA VAL A 71 -7.43 -2.44 3.84
C VAL A 71 -8.84 -2.07 3.41
N GLN A 72 -9.79 -1.92 4.36
CA GLN A 72 -11.16 -1.55 4.08
C GLN A 72 -11.25 -0.21 3.34
N GLN A 73 -10.49 0.78 3.79
CA GLN A 73 -10.48 2.14 3.23
C GLN A 73 -9.95 2.18 1.79
N HIS A 74 -8.89 1.42 1.49
CA HIS A 74 -8.17 1.56 0.23
C HIS A 74 -8.51 0.51 -0.83
N THR A 75 -9.24 -0.56 -0.48
CA THR A 75 -9.56 -1.65 -1.43
C THR A 75 -10.29 -1.14 -2.67
N SER A 76 -11.30 -0.28 -2.52
CA SER A 76 -12.09 0.21 -3.68
C SER A 76 -11.24 1.03 -4.66
N ALA A 77 -10.39 1.94 -4.16
CA ALA A 77 -9.48 2.73 -5.00
C ALA A 77 -8.46 1.84 -5.72
N ALA A 78 -7.90 0.84 -5.02
CA ALA A 78 -6.98 -0.12 -5.62
C ALA A 78 -7.65 -1.00 -6.68
N GLN A 79 -8.91 -1.42 -6.49
CA GLN A 79 -9.67 -2.19 -7.47
C GLN A 79 -9.93 -1.40 -8.76
N GLN A 80 -10.18 -0.10 -8.66
CA GLN A 80 -10.29 0.76 -9.84
C GLN A 80 -8.97 0.81 -10.63
N ALA A 81 -7.84 0.93 -9.95
CA ALA A 81 -6.52 0.90 -10.57
C ALA A 81 -6.19 -0.49 -11.15
N GLU A 82 -6.58 -1.58 -10.49
CA GLU A 82 -6.46 -2.95 -11.00
C GLU A 82 -7.22 -3.13 -12.31
N ALA A 83 -8.47 -2.67 -12.38
CA ALA A 83 -9.29 -2.76 -13.59
C ALA A 83 -8.63 -2.05 -14.79
N ALA A 84 -7.92 -0.95 -14.57
CA ALA A 84 -7.24 -0.18 -15.61
C ALA A 84 -5.87 -0.75 -16.01
N THR A 85 -5.18 -1.46 -15.12
CA THR A 85 -3.77 -1.83 -15.30
C THR A 85 -3.48 -3.33 -15.25
N GLY A 86 -4.35 -4.11 -14.61
CA GLY A 86 -4.18 -5.53 -14.34
C GLY A 86 -3.26 -5.83 -13.15
N ILE A 87 -2.77 -4.82 -12.43
CA ILE A 87 -1.98 -5.03 -11.21
C ILE A 87 -2.94 -5.35 -10.06
N PRO A 88 -2.77 -6.48 -9.34
CA PRO A 88 -3.70 -6.88 -8.30
C PRO A 88 -3.88 -5.82 -7.20
N ALA A 89 -5.12 -5.48 -6.88
CA ALA A 89 -5.45 -4.48 -5.86
C ALA A 89 -4.80 -4.78 -4.51
N ALA A 90 -4.80 -6.04 -4.09
CA ALA A 90 -4.16 -6.47 -2.84
C ALA A 90 -2.66 -6.15 -2.81
N PHE A 91 -1.97 -6.22 -3.94
CA PHE A 91 -0.53 -5.94 -4.02
C PHE A 91 -0.26 -4.44 -3.89
N MET A 92 -1.07 -3.61 -4.54
CA MET A 92 -0.99 -2.16 -4.42
C MET A 92 -1.32 -1.67 -3.01
N VAL A 93 -2.40 -2.20 -2.40
CA VAL A 93 -2.73 -1.90 -0.99
C VAL A 93 -1.59 -2.31 -0.06
N SER A 94 -0.94 -3.43 -0.33
CA SER A 94 0.19 -3.91 0.49
C SER A 94 1.42 -3.02 0.38
N GLN A 95 1.73 -2.52 -0.81
CA GLN A 95 2.82 -1.55 -0.96
C GLN A 95 2.48 -0.24 -0.25
N ALA A 96 1.28 0.30 -0.44
CA ALA A 96 0.81 1.46 0.31
C ALA A 96 0.89 1.24 1.83
N ALA A 97 0.51 0.05 2.32
CA ALA A 97 0.62 -0.32 3.73
C ALA A 97 2.08 -0.38 4.21
N LEU A 98 2.97 -0.92 3.41
CA LEU A 98 4.41 -1.00 3.73
C LEU A 98 5.02 0.40 3.79
N GLU A 99 4.75 1.26 2.81
CA GLU A 99 5.29 2.62 2.73
C GLU A 99 4.78 3.52 3.86
N THR A 100 3.49 3.44 4.18
CA THR A 100 2.85 4.31 5.18
C THR A 100 2.80 3.72 6.59
N GLY A 101 3.27 2.49 6.78
CA GLY A 101 3.09 1.77 8.03
C GLY A 101 1.60 1.61 8.39
N TRP A 102 0.79 1.16 7.44
CA TRP A 102 -0.66 1.03 7.57
C TRP A 102 -1.36 2.38 7.82
N GLY A 103 -0.97 3.43 7.10
CA GLY A 103 -1.55 4.78 7.18
C GLY A 103 -1.05 5.65 8.33
N ARG A 104 -0.15 5.16 9.17
CA ARG A 104 0.36 5.93 10.31
C ARG A 104 1.35 7.04 9.95
N LYS A 105 1.96 6.93 8.77
CA LYS A 105 3.04 7.81 8.30
C LYS A 105 2.76 8.29 6.88
N GLU A 106 1.58 8.82 6.66
CA GLU A 106 1.25 9.44 5.39
C GLU A 106 1.96 10.78 5.22
N ILE A 107 2.32 11.08 3.99
CA ILE A 107 2.84 12.38 3.60
C ILE A 107 1.73 13.42 3.72
N LYS A 108 2.01 14.52 4.41
CA LYS A 108 1.06 15.62 4.61
C LYS A 108 1.62 16.92 4.08
N HIS A 109 0.76 17.84 3.73
CA HIS A 109 1.13 19.23 3.47
C HIS A 109 1.61 19.93 4.75
N ALA A 110 2.26 21.06 4.61
CA ALA A 110 2.77 21.86 5.73
C ALA A 110 1.65 22.33 6.70
N ASP A 111 0.43 22.48 6.21
CA ASP A 111 -0.78 22.81 6.97
C ASP A 111 -1.40 21.59 7.69
N GLY A 112 -0.80 20.40 7.52
CA GLY A 112 -1.29 19.13 8.08
C GLY A 112 -2.33 18.42 7.23
N GLY A 113 -2.77 19.01 6.11
CA GLY A 113 -3.70 18.41 5.17
C GLY A 113 -3.10 17.16 4.49
N PRO A 114 -3.95 16.20 4.05
CA PRO A 114 -3.49 14.98 3.39
C PRO A 114 -2.97 15.29 1.99
N SER A 115 -1.82 14.75 1.62
CA SER A 115 -1.35 14.74 0.24
C SER A 115 -1.93 13.61 -0.60
N PHE A 116 -2.58 12.64 0.03
CA PHE A 116 -3.05 11.37 -0.53
C PHE A 116 -1.96 10.51 -1.18
N ASN A 117 -0.69 10.87 -1.02
CA ASN A 117 0.44 10.11 -1.56
C ASN A 117 0.82 8.94 -0.65
N LEU A 118 0.29 7.77 -0.96
CA LEU A 118 0.52 6.55 -0.19
C LEU A 118 1.82 5.82 -0.55
N PHE A 119 2.43 6.17 -1.68
CA PHE A 119 3.57 5.43 -2.25
C PHE A 119 4.89 6.21 -2.19
N GLY A 120 4.90 7.39 -1.58
CA GLY A 120 6.09 8.22 -1.50
C GLY A 120 6.63 8.69 -2.85
N ILE A 121 5.77 8.86 -3.85
CA ILE A 121 6.17 9.24 -5.21
C ILE A 121 6.65 10.68 -5.20
N LYS A 122 7.91 10.89 -5.59
CA LYS A 122 8.50 12.23 -5.70
C LYS A 122 7.94 13.01 -6.89
N ALA A 123 7.79 14.32 -6.72
CA ALA A 123 7.45 15.24 -7.81
C ALA A 123 8.72 15.56 -8.60
N GLY A 124 8.93 14.84 -9.70
CA GLY A 124 10.02 15.10 -10.64
C GLY A 124 9.74 16.33 -11.52
N ALA A 125 10.72 16.71 -12.35
CA ALA A 125 10.64 17.89 -13.23
C ALA A 125 9.42 17.87 -14.17
N ASN A 126 8.95 16.70 -14.57
CA ASN A 126 7.81 16.54 -15.47
C ASN A 126 6.45 16.53 -14.75
N TRP A 127 6.43 16.53 -13.42
CA TRP A 127 5.19 16.58 -12.66
C TRP A 127 4.58 17.99 -12.72
N LYS A 128 3.32 18.08 -13.12
CA LYS A 128 2.57 19.35 -13.28
C LYS A 128 1.44 19.49 -12.25
N GLY A 129 1.22 18.45 -11.43
CA GLY A 129 0.17 18.44 -10.42
C GLY A 129 0.62 19.10 -9.10
N PRO A 130 -0.24 19.06 -8.08
CA PRO A 130 0.07 19.57 -6.74
C PRO A 130 1.27 18.87 -6.11
N VAL A 131 1.94 19.55 -5.19
CA VAL A 131 3.16 19.08 -4.51
C VAL A 131 3.01 19.24 -3.00
N ALA A 132 3.42 18.22 -2.26
CA ALA A 132 3.66 18.29 -0.82
C ALA A 132 5.17 18.40 -0.58
N GLU A 133 5.59 19.41 0.17
CA GLU A 133 6.99 19.64 0.52
C GLU A 133 7.25 19.17 1.96
N ILE A 134 8.29 18.33 2.13
CA ILE A 134 8.68 17.81 3.43
C ILE A 134 10.16 18.08 3.66
N THR A 135 10.48 18.67 4.80
CA THR A 135 11.87 18.78 5.22
C THR A 135 12.35 17.45 5.79
N THR A 136 13.28 16.83 5.10
CA THR A 136 13.94 15.59 5.52
C THR A 136 15.37 15.87 5.96
N THR A 137 15.99 14.91 6.64
CA THR A 137 17.44 14.96 6.91
C THR A 137 18.11 13.92 6.04
N GLU A 138 18.94 14.37 5.12
CA GLU A 138 19.75 13.50 4.27
C GLU A 138 21.23 13.60 4.67
N TYR A 139 21.96 12.51 4.49
CA TYR A 139 23.42 12.49 4.71
C TYR A 139 24.12 12.70 3.38
N ILE A 140 24.64 13.89 3.16
CA ILE A 140 25.40 14.26 1.97
C ILE A 140 26.87 14.37 2.36
N ASN A 141 27.74 13.58 1.72
CA ASN A 141 29.17 13.50 2.05
C ASN A 141 29.43 13.24 3.55
N GLY A 142 28.62 12.36 4.17
CA GLY A 142 28.77 11.99 5.58
C GLY A 142 28.23 13.02 6.58
N LYS A 143 27.67 14.14 6.14
CA LYS A 143 27.09 15.18 6.99
C LYS A 143 25.58 15.22 6.88
N ALA A 144 24.89 15.28 8.02
CA ALA A 144 23.43 15.44 8.06
C ALA A 144 23.06 16.84 7.55
N GLN A 145 22.22 16.91 6.54
CA GLN A 145 21.71 18.15 5.96
C GLN A 145 20.19 18.13 5.90
N LYS A 146 19.58 19.27 6.18
CA LYS A 146 18.14 19.46 5.98
C LYS A 146 17.88 19.72 4.50
N VAL A 147 17.06 18.86 3.88
CA VAL A 147 16.71 18.96 2.47
C VAL A 147 15.17 19.00 2.35
N VAL A 148 14.67 19.88 1.50
CA VAL A 148 13.25 19.89 1.16
C VAL A 148 13.00 18.90 0.03
N ALA A 149 12.30 17.81 0.36
CA ALA A 149 11.86 16.83 -0.61
C ALA A 149 10.44 17.17 -1.09
N LYS A 150 10.26 17.12 -2.42
CA LYS A 150 8.97 17.38 -3.07
C LYS A 150 8.33 16.06 -3.47
N PHE A 151 7.11 15.84 -3.00
CA PHE A 151 6.31 14.65 -3.30
C PHE A 151 5.08 15.04 -4.09
N ARG A 152 4.63 14.17 -5.00
CA ARG A 152 3.35 14.37 -5.69
C ARG A 152 2.23 14.44 -4.66
N ALA A 153 1.28 15.32 -4.87
CA ALA A 153 0.05 15.36 -4.12
C ALA A 153 -1.14 15.12 -5.06
N TYR A 154 -2.20 14.55 -4.53
CA TYR A 154 -3.37 14.14 -5.29
C TYR A 154 -4.63 14.70 -4.64
N GLY A 155 -5.74 14.71 -5.39
CA GLY A 155 -7.05 15.08 -4.86
C GLY A 155 -7.75 13.95 -4.11
N SER A 156 -7.26 12.70 -4.27
CA SER A 156 -7.86 11.52 -3.65
C SER A 156 -6.88 10.34 -3.60
N TYR A 157 -7.20 9.34 -2.76
CA TYR A 157 -6.47 8.07 -2.78
C TYR A 157 -6.63 7.33 -4.11
N ALA A 158 -7.76 7.45 -4.79
CA ALA A 158 -7.97 6.83 -6.10
C ALA A 158 -6.96 7.34 -7.14
N GLU A 159 -6.68 8.64 -7.15
CA GLU A 159 -5.65 9.23 -8.02
C GLU A 159 -4.25 8.74 -7.67
N SER A 160 -3.94 8.57 -6.39
CA SER A 160 -2.67 8.02 -5.94
C SER A 160 -2.46 6.58 -6.42
N PHE A 161 -3.46 5.73 -6.29
CA PHE A 161 -3.42 4.36 -6.80
C PHE A 161 -3.32 4.31 -8.33
N ALA A 162 -4.07 5.16 -9.03
CA ALA A 162 -4.05 5.23 -10.49
C ALA A 162 -2.67 5.67 -11.02
N ASP A 163 -2.07 6.71 -10.42
CA ASP A 163 -0.74 7.19 -10.82
C ASP A 163 0.35 6.15 -10.50
N TYR A 164 0.30 5.54 -9.33
CA TYR A 164 1.21 4.45 -8.96
C TYR A 164 1.12 3.28 -9.96
N ALA A 165 -0.10 2.79 -10.22
CA ALA A 165 -0.31 1.66 -11.12
C ALA A 165 0.14 1.96 -12.55
N ARG A 166 -0.10 3.18 -13.02
CA ARG A 166 0.38 3.67 -14.33
C ARG A 166 1.90 3.67 -14.39
N LEU A 167 2.58 4.25 -13.38
CA LEU A 167 4.05 4.28 -13.31
C LEU A 167 4.64 2.87 -13.32
N MET A 168 4.05 1.94 -12.56
CA MET A 168 4.50 0.54 -12.51
C MET A 168 4.31 -0.16 -13.86
N LYS A 169 3.20 0.09 -14.57
CA LYS A 169 2.90 -0.50 -15.87
C LYS A 169 3.77 0.07 -16.98
N GLU A 170 4.01 1.38 -16.97
CA GLU A 170 4.78 2.08 -18.02
C GLU A 170 6.30 1.93 -17.87
N SER A 171 6.79 1.61 -16.69
CA SER A 171 8.23 1.44 -16.45
C SER A 171 8.73 0.09 -16.99
N PRO A 172 9.64 0.08 -17.97
CA PRO A 172 10.24 -1.16 -18.47
C PRO A 172 10.91 -1.98 -17.37
N ARG A 173 11.41 -1.32 -16.33
CA ARG A 173 12.10 -1.91 -15.19
C ARG A 173 11.20 -2.85 -14.39
N TYR A 174 9.92 -2.51 -14.23
CA TYR A 174 8.96 -3.29 -13.43
C TYR A 174 8.06 -4.20 -14.27
N HIS A 175 8.20 -4.15 -15.60
CA HIS A 175 7.33 -4.86 -16.52
C HIS A 175 7.20 -6.36 -16.23
N ALA A 176 8.32 -7.04 -15.96
CA ALA A 176 8.32 -8.47 -15.65
C ALA A 176 7.58 -8.77 -14.33
N ALA A 177 7.75 -7.93 -13.30
CA ALA A 177 7.05 -8.09 -12.03
C ALA A 177 5.54 -7.89 -12.19
N VAL A 178 5.14 -6.85 -12.93
CA VAL A 178 3.72 -6.54 -13.21
C VAL A 178 3.06 -7.63 -14.03
N GLN A 179 3.70 -8.11 -15.11
CA GLN A 179 3.17 -9.21 -15.92
C GLN A 179 3.01 -10.49 -15.11
N GLY A 180 4.01 -10.85 -14.30
CA GLY A 180 3.93 -12.02 -13.43
C GLY A 180 2.77 -11.94 -12.43
N ALA A 181 2.54 -10.76 -11.85
CA ALA A 181 1.42 -10.52 -10.95
C ALA A 181 0.06 -10.69 -11.64
N SER A 182 -0.11 -10.07 -12.82
CA SER A 182 -1.36 -10.13 -13.60
C SER A 182 -1.67 -11.55 -14.09
N ALA A 183 -0.66 -12.27 -14.58
CA ALA A 183 -0.82 -13.65 -15.02
C ALA A 183 -1.20 -14.59 -13.86
N GLY A 184 -0.55 -14.45 -12.71
CA GLY A 184 -0.87 -15.24 -11.52
C GLY A 184 -2.28 -14.95 -10.98
N GLN A 185 -2.74 -13.71 -11.05
CA GLN A 185 -4.11 -13.34 -10.72
C GLN A 185 -5.13 -13.99 -11.66
N ALA A 186 -4.88 -14.02 -12.96
CA ALA A 186 -5.74 -14.68 -13.93
C ALA A 186 -5.87 -16.19 -13.65
N VAL A 187 -4.76 -16.87 -13.35
CA VAL A 187 -4.74 -18.29 -12.97
C VAL A 187 -5.54 -18.52 -11.68
N ALA A 188 -5.33 -17.69 -10.65
CA ALA A 188 -6.06 -17.78 -9.39
C ALA A 188 -7.57 -17.59 -9.59
N SER A 189 -7.97 -16.64 -10.43
CA SER A 189 -9.38 -16.37 -10.75
C SER A 189 -10.05 -17.51 -11.50
N ALA A 190 -9.32 -18.20 -12.37
CA ALA A 190 -9.82 -19.34 -13.13
C ALA A 190 -9.97 -20.62 -12.29
N SER A 191 -9.30 -20.69 -11.14
CA SER A 191 -9.35 -21.87 -10.26
C SER A 191 -10.69 -21.99 -9.55
N ARG A 192 -11.26 -23.21 -9.48
CA ARG A 192 -12.52 -23.49 -8.76
C ARG A 192 -12.28 -23.83 -7.28
N SER A 193 -11.11 -24.35 -6.93
CA SER A 193 -10.75 -24.72 -5.56
C SER A 193 -10.15 -23.54 -4.79
N GLU A 194 -10.68 -23.27 -3.60
CA GLU A 194 -10.18 -22.17 -2.73
C GLU A 194 -8.74 -22.41 -2.27
N GLY A 195 -8.37 -23.67 -1.99
CA GLY A 195 -6.99 -24.00 -1.64
C GLY A 195 -6.00 -23.70 -2.77
N VAL A 196 -6.36 -23.97 -4.02
CA VAL A 196 -5.55 -23.66 -5.20
C VAL A 196 -5.45 -22.14 -5.41
N LYS A 197 -6.56 -21.40 -5.25
CA LYS A 197 -6.55 -19.93 -5.32
C LYS A 197 -5.59 -19.33 -4.28
N THR A 198 -5.64 -19.82 -3.06
CA THR A 198 -4.78 -19.31 -1.97
C THR A 198 -3.31 -19.62 -2.23
N ALA A 199 -2.98 -20.83 -2.65
CA ALA A 199 -1.61 -21.21 -2.99
C ALA A 199 -1.06 -20.39 -4.17
N ASN A 200 -1.84 -20.20 -5.22
CA ASN A 200 -1.46 -19.38 -6.37
C ASN A 200 -1.26 -17.92 -5.98
N ALA A 201 -2.13 -17.35 -5.16
CA ALA A 201 -2.00 -15.98 -4.70
C ALA A 201 -0.72 -15.77 -3.87
N ALA A 202 -0.38 -16.69 -2.97
CA ALA A 202 0.85 -16.63 -2.18
C ALA A 202 2.11 -16.74 -3.04
N SER A 203 2.11 -17.65 -4.01
CA SER A 203 3.23 -17.81 -4.96
C SER A 203 3.39 -16.56 -5.83
N THR A 204 2.29 -16.01 -6.34
CA THR A 204 2.29 -14.78 -7.14
C THR A 204 2.78 -13.58 -6.33
N ALA A 205 2.40 -13.48 -5.05
CA ALA A 205 2.87 -12.44 -4.15
C ALA A 205 4.40 -12.47 -3.99
N SER A 206 4.96 -13.66 -3.79
CA SER A 206 6.41 -13.84 -3.67
C SER A 206 7.13 -13.49 -4.98
N LEU A 207 6.62 -13.94 -6.13
CA LEU A 207 7.20 -13.64 -7.44
C LEU A 207 7.17 -12.14 -7.76
N PHE A 208 6.07 -11.48 -7.45
CA PHE A 208 5.93 -10.02 -7.60
C PHE A 208 6.96 -9.28 -6.73
N ALA A 209 7.01 -9.59 -5.44
CA ALA A 209 7.93 -8.94 -4.50
C ALA A 209 9.40 -9.15 -4.88
N GLN A 210 9.78 -10.37 -5.28
CA GLN A 210 11.12 -10.67 -5.77
C GLN A 210 11.42 -9.97 -7.11
N GLY A 211 10.43 -9.87 -8.00
CA GLY A 211 10.53 -9.11 -9.24
C GLY A 211 10.86 -7.64 -8.99
N LEU A 212 10.17 -7.02 -8.06
CA LEU A 212 10.44 -5.63 -7.65
C LEU A 212 11.82 -5.48 -7.01
N GLN A 213 12.22 -6.41 -6.15
CA GLN A 213 13.55 -6.37 -5.53
C GLN A 213 14.66 -6.51 -6.58
N ARG A 214 14.56 -7.45 -7.51
CA ARG A 214 15.51 -7.61 -8.62
C ARG A 214 15.56 -6.39 -9.53
N ALA A 215 14.43 -5.73 -9.73
CA ALA A 215 14.33 -4.47 -10.46
C ALA A 215 14.92 -3.27 -9.69
N GLY A 216 15.38 -3.46 -8.44
CA GLY A 216 15.94 -2.41 -7.61
C GLY A 216 14.90 -1.40 -7.11
N TYR A 217 13.66 -1.85 -6.88
CA TYR A 217 12.61 -1.01 -6.29
C TYR A 217 13.03 -0.54 -4.90
N ALA A 218 13.69 -1.40 -4.13
CA ALA A 218 14.24 -1.10 -2.82
C ALA A 218 15.66 -1.65 -2.69
N THR A 219 16.50 -0.96 -1.91
CA THR A 219 17.87 -1.40 -1.60
C THR A 219 17.94 -2.34 -0.40
N ASP A 220 16.86 -2.47 0.35
CA ASP A 220 16.75 -3.39 1.49
C ASP A 220 16.76 -4.85 1.00
N PRO A 221 17.74 -5.67 1.39
CA PRO A 221 17.83 -7.07 0.98
C PRO A 221 16.64 -7.92 1.47
N ALA A 222 15.94 -7.50 2.52
CA ALA A 222 14.76 -8.16 3.06
C ALA A 222 13.44 -7.62 2.48
N TYR A 223 13.48 -6.74 1.48
CA TYR A 223 12.28 -6.10 0.92
C TYR A 223 11.26 -7.10 0.40
N ALA A 224 11.69 -8.07 -0.40
CA ALA A 224 10.78 -9.07 -0.97
C ALA A 224 10.05 -9.88 0.10
N ASP A 225 10.75 -10.28 1.15
CA ASP A 225 10.15 -11.02 2.26
C ASP A 225 9.16 -10.17 3.05
N LYS A 226 9.51 -8.90 3.30
CA LYS A 226 8.62 -7.94 3.97
C LYS A 226 7.35 -7.73 3.17
N LEU A 227 7.49 -7.42 1.87
CA LEU A 227 6.34 -7.19 0.99
C LEU A 227 5.47 -8.45 0.86
N THR A 228 6.07 -9.63 0.69
CA THR A 228 5.32 -10.90 0.61
C THR A 228 4.47 -11.14 1.86
N ARG A 229 5.02 -10.89 3.06
CA ARG A 229 4.27 -11.00 4.32
C ARG A 229 3.11 -10.01 4.39
N VAL A 230 3.33 -8.76 3.98
CA VAL A 230 2.28 -7.74 3.96
C VAL A 230 1.19 -8.10 2.96
N ILE A 231 1.55 -8.60 1.76
CA ILE A 231 0.56 -9.08 0.77
C ILE A 231 -0.28 -10.22 1.34
N ASN A 232 0.34 -11.22 1.95
CA ASN A 232 -0.38 -12.34 2.55
C ASN A 232 -1.31 -11.89 3.68
N THR A 233 -0.91 -10.89 4.46
CA THR A 233 -1.74 -10.29 5.51
C THR A 233 -2.92 -9.54 4.89
N THR A 234 -2.70 -8.72 3.87
CA THR A 234 -3.75 -8.00 3.15
C THR A 234 -4.78 -8.96 2.54
N LEU A 235 -4.33 -10.03 1.89
CA LEU A 235 -5.22 -11.05 1.32
C LEU A 235 -6.09 -11.74 2.38
N ARG A 236 -5.54 -12.02 3.57
CA ARG A 236 -6.32 -12.56 4.69
C ARG A 236 -7.36 -11.57 5.19
N LEU A 237 -6.97 -10.32 5.38
CA LEU A 237 -7.86 -9.26 5.83
C LEU A 237 -8.99 -9.02 4.82
N GLN A 238 -8.70 -8.99 3.52
CA GLN A 238 -9.74 -8.84 2.50
C GLN A 238 -10.77 -9.97 2.55
N ARG A 239 -10.33 -11.21 2.77
CA ARG A 239 -11.26 -12.35 2.93
C ARG A 239 -12.13 -12.26 4.19
N SER A 240 -11.58 -11.72 5.28
CA SER A 240 -12.35 -11.54 6.52
C SER A 240 -13.31 -10.35 6.48
N LEU A 241 -13.14 -9.44 5.52
CA LEU A 241 -13.98 -8.25 5.33
C LEU A 241 -15.03 -8.43 4.21
N ALA A 242 -14.95 -9.50 3.44
CA ALA A 242 -15.89 -9.83 2.36
C ALA A 242 -17.14 -10.54 2.89
#